data_487a2d540b7b84f9f51da71667bbf74e
#
_entry.id   487a2d540b7b84f9f51da71667bbf74e
#
_cell.length_a   1.000
_cell.length_b   1.000
_cell.length_c   1.000
_cell.angle_alpha   90.00
_cell.angle_beta   90.00
_cell.angle_gamma   90.00
#
_symmetry.space_group_name_H-M   'P 1'
#
loop_
_entity.id
_entity.type
_entity.pdbx_description
1 polymer ?
#
loop_
_entity_poly.entity_id
_entity_poly.type
_entity_poly.pdbx_seq_one_letter_code
_entity_poly.pdbx_strand_id
1 'polypeptide(L)'
;MNLDKTDFRILKNLLVDARLSSRQLALKLGLSTVTILTRIKKLEQEKIVKGYTAIIDHQKLGYDLTAIIEVYTKRSEEHTSELQSH
;
A
#
# COMPACT_ATOMS: atom_id res chain seq x y z
N MET A 1 -20.21 0.36 2.40
CA MET A 1 -19.57 -0.92 2.66
C MET A 1 -19.43 -1.18 4.14
N ASN A 2 -19.75 -2.39 4.56
CA ASN A 2 -19.64 -2.72 5.97
C ASN A 2 -18.31 -3.35 6.29
N LEU A 3 -17.57 -2.71 7.14
CA LEU A 3 -16.29 -3.24 7.59
C LEU A 3 -16.49 -3.92 8.94
N ASP A 4 -15.88 -5.07 9.11
CA ASP A 4 -16.00 -5.75 10.38
C ASP A 4 -14.69 -5.60 11.19
N LYS A 5 -14.66 -6.22 12.33
CA LYS A 5 -13.52 -6.11 13.22
C LYS A 5 -12.24 -6.57 12.58
N THR A 6 -12.32 -7.61 11.77
CA THR A 6 -11.15 -8.14 11.08
C THR A 6 -10.59 -7.12 10.10
N ASP A 7 -11.46 -6.45 9.37
CA ASP A 7 -11.03 -5.44 8.42
C ASP A 7 -10.30 -4.31 9.12
N PHE A 8 -10.83 -3.86 10.25
CA PHE A 8 -10.17 -2.79 11.01
C PHE A 8 -8.83 -3.23 11.58
N ARG A 9 -8.72 -4.47 12.00
CA ARG A 9 -7.45 -4.99 12.50
C ARG A 9 -6.39 -5.01 11.41
N ILE A 10 -6.79 -5.40 10.21
CA ILE A 10 -5.88 -5.40 9.07
C ILE A 10 -5.44 -3.96 8.76
N LEU A 11 -6.39 -3.05 8.68
CA LEU A 11 -6.09 -1.67 8.36
C LEU A 11 -5.17 -1.05 9.40
N LYS A 12 -5.43 -1.31 10.66
CA LYS A 12 -4.61 -0.78 11.74
C LYS A 12 -3.15 -1.24 11.60
N ASN A 13 -2.96 -2.51 11.29
CA ASN A 13 -1.61 -3.02 11.14
C ASN A 13 -0.93 -2.47 9.89
N LEU A 14 -1.66 -2.28 8.81
CA LEU A 14 -1.09 -1.72 7.61
C LEU A 14 -0.73 -0.24 7.78
N LEU A 15 -1.45 0.47 8.62
CA LEU A 15 -1.11 1.86 8.90
C LEU A 15 0.22 1.96 9.64
N VAL A 16 0.52 0.98 10.46
CA VAL A 16 1.78 0.97 11.19
C VAL A 16 2.92 0.51 10.28
N ASP A 17 2.67 -0.52 9.47
CA ASP A 17 3.71 -1.03 8.59
C ASP A 17 3.05 -1.58 7.32
N ALA A 18 3.07 -0.78 6.27
CA ALA A 18 2.46 -1.16 5.01
C ALA A 18 3.22 -2.25 4.27
N ARG A 19 4.40 -2.62 4.75
CA ARG A 19 5.19 -3.66 4.11
C ARG A 19 4.88 -5.06 4.60
N LEU A 20 3.99 -5.17 5.58
CA LEU A 20 3.63 -6.48 6.09
C LEU A 20 3.03 -7.33 4.98
N SER A 21 3.53 -8.55 4.85
CA SER A 21 2.98 -9.45 3.85
C SER A 21 1.68 -10.04 4.40
N SER A 22 0.89 -10.63 3.51
CA SER A 22 -0.35 -11.29 3.93
C SER A 22 -0.06 -12.40 4.93
N ARG A 23 1.05 -13.09 4.74
CA ARG A 23 1.43 -14.16 5.65
C ARG A 23 1.77 -13.60 7.03
N GLN A 24 2.50 -12.49 7.06
CA GLN A 24 2.84 -11.86 8.33
C GLN A 24 1.61 -11.35 9.05
N LEU A 25 0.68 -10.77 8.30
CA LEU A 25 -0.57 -10.32 8.87
C LEU A 25 -1.37 -11.48 9.43
N ALA A 26 -1.40 -12.59 8.69
CA ALA A 26 -2.13 -13.77 9.13
C ALA A 26 -1.58 -14.27 10.45
N LEU A 27 -0.27 -14.32 10.57
CA LEU A 27 0.35 -14.75 11.83
C LEU A 27 0.06 -13.80 12.96
N LYS A 28 0.15 -12.51 12.68
CA LYS A 28 -0.11 -11.51 13.69
C LYS A 28 -1.54 -11.53 14.20
N LEU A 29 -2.48 -11.73 13.32
CA LEU A 29 -3.88 -11.65 13.66
C LEU A 29 -4.52 -12.99 13.97
N GLY A 30 -3.77 -14.07 13.81
CA GLY A 30 -4.31 -15.40 14.08
C GLY A 30 -5.33 -15.84 13.06
N LEU A 31 -5.12 -15.46 11.80
CA LEU A 31 -6.05 -15.78 10.73
C LEU A 31 -5.31 -16.50 9.62
N SER A 32 -6.06 -17.07 8.68
CA SER A 32 -5.43 -17.72 7.54
C SER A 32 -4.98 -16.68 6.53
N THR A 33 -3.97 -17.04 5.76
CA THR A 33 -3.48 -16.14 4.71
C THR A 33 -4.58 -15.87 3.67
N VAL A 34 -5.39 -16.87 3.38
CA VAL A 34 -6.48 -16.70 2.42
C VAL A 34 -7.48 -15.64 2.91
N THR A 35 -7.79 -15.67 4.19
CA THR A 35 -8.69 -14.68 4.77
C THR A 35 -8.11 -13.28 4.62
N ILE A 36 -6.82 -13.13 4.92
CA ILE A 36 -6.16 -11.84 4.80
C ILE A 36 -6.19 -11.34 3.35
N LEU A 37 -5.82 -12.21 2.42
CA LEU A 37 -5.79 -11.83 1.01
C LEU A 37 -7.18 -11.41 0.51
N THR A 38 -8.19 -12.15 0.89
CA THR A 38 -9.55 -11.86 0.48
C THR A 38 -10.00 -10.50 1.01
N ARG A 39 -9.68 -10.23 2.27
CA ARG A 39 -10.08 -8.97 2.88
C ARG A 39 -9.33 -7.79 2.30
N ILE A 40 -8.03 -7.95 2.08
CA ILE A 40 -7.24 -6.87 1.50
C ILE A 40 -7.73 -6.56 0.09
N LYS A 41 -7.98 -7.60 -0.69
CA LYS A 41 -8.48 -7.40 -2.05
C LYS A 41 -9.78 -6.62 -2.05
N LYS A 42 -10.66 -6.96 -1.13
CA LYS A 42 -11.93 -6.26 -1.01
C LYS A 42 -11.72 -4.79 -0.65
N LEU A 43 -10.83 -4.54 0.32
CA LEU A 43 -10.54 -3.18 0.74
C LEU A 43 -9.94 -2.35 -0.40
N GLU A 44 -9.14 -2.97 -1.23
CA GLU A 44 -8.55 -2.29 -2.38
C GLU A 44 -9.61 -2.02 -3.45
N GLN A 45 -10.47 -2.97 -3.69
CA GLN A 45 -11.52 -2.81 -4.68
C GLN A 45 -12.49 -1.71 -4.30
N GLU A 46 -12.75 -1.58 -3.00
CA GLU A 46 -13.66 -0.56 -2.53
C GLU A 46 -12.97 0.79 -2.34
N LYS A 47 -11.70 0.86 -2.70
CA LYS A 47 -10.91 2.08 -2.61
C LYS A 47 -10.71 2.57 -1.18
N ILE A 48 -10.90 1.69 -0.21
CA ILE A 48 -10.59 2.04 1.17
C ILE A 48 -9.09 2.05 1.34
N VAL A 49 -8.40 1.05 0.78
CA VAL A 49 -6.95 1.08 0.66
C VAL A 49 -6.67 1.58 -0.73
N LYS A 50 -6.17 2.81 -0.82
CA LYS A 50 -5.92 3.43 -2.12
C LYS A 50 -4.55 3.14 -2.67
N GLY A 51 -3.63 2.73 -1.85
CA GLY A 51 -2.29 2.41 -2.30
C GLY A 51 -1.36 2.26 -1.12
N TYR A 52 -0.12 1.99 -1.43
CA TYR A 52 0.91 1.82 -0.43
C TYR A 52 2.07 2.72 -0.81
N THR A 53 2.68 3.35 0.17
CA THR A 53 3.73 4.30 -0.14
C THR A 53 4.77 4.32 0.97
N ALA A 54 5.89 4.94 0.69
CA ALA A 54 6.96 5.10 1.67
C ALA A 54 6.97 6.55 2.13
N ILE A 55 7.29 6.74 3.39
CA ILE A 55 7.48 8.07 3.93
C ILE A 55 8.97 8.28 4.01
N ILE A 56 9.46 9.29 3.31
CA ILE A 56 10.88 9.53 3.19
C ILE A 56 11.30 10.77 3.95
N ASP A 57 12.38 10.66 4.69
CA ASP A 57 12.94 11.80 5.39
C ASP A 57 13.82 12.55 4.40
N HIS A 58 13.29 13.64 3.87
CA HIS A 58 13.98 14.39 2.84
C HIS A 58 15.28 15.01 3.33
N GLN A 59 15.32 15.36 4.59
CA GLN A 59 16.52 15.96 5.11
C GLN A 59 17.67 14.97 5.21
N LYS A 60 17.35 13.73 5.59
CA LYS A 60 18.38 12.72 5.66
C LYS A 60 18.84 12.28 4.29
N LEU A 61 17.94 12.38 3.33
CA LEU A 61 18.28 12.02 1.99
C LEU A 61 19.21 13.03 1.38
N GLY A 62 19.16 14.26 1.83
CA GLY A 62 20.00 15.31 1.34
C GLY A 62 19.43 15.96 0.10
N TYR A 63 20.28 16.16 -0.88
CA TYR A 63 19.85 16.90 -2.01
C TYR A 63 19.35 16.09 -3.16
N ASP A 64 19.30 14.79 -3.02
CA ASP A 64 18.92 13.99 -4.14
C ASP A 64 17.45 13.78 -4.34
N LEU A 65 16.63 14.62 -3.79
CA LEU A 65 15.21 14.56 -3.96
C LEU A 65 14.84 14.72 -5.42
N THR A 66 15.57 15.56 -6.13
CA THR A 66 15.30 15.78 -7.55
C THR A 66 15.44 14.51 -8.35
N ALA A 67 16.48 13.75 -8.06
CA ALA A 67 16.71 12.50 -8.76
C ALA A 67 15.58 11.50 -8.51
N ILE A 68 15.10 11.47 -7.29
CA ILE A 68 14.02 10.58 -6.94
C ILE A 68 12.75 10.97 -7.67
N ILE A 69 12.47 12.25 -7.72
CA ILE A 69 11.30 12.75 -8.41
C ILE A 69 11.38 12.43 -9.90
N GLU A 70 12.55 12.53 -10.46
CA GLU A 70 12.75 12.21 -11.84
C GLU A 70 12.43 10.75 -12.14
N VAL A 71 12.93 9.86 -11.32
CA VAL A 71 12.67 8.44 -11.48
C VAL A 71 11.18 8.16 -11.37
N TYR A 72 10.56 8.77 -10.38
CA TYR A 72 9.13 8.56 -10.16
C TYR A 72 8.33 9.07 -11.36
N THR A 73 8.68 10.21 -11.89
CA THR A 73 7.98 10.78 -13.03
C THR A 73 8.12 9.90 -14.25
N LYS A 74 9.30 9.35 -14.46
CA LYS A 74 9.51 8.49 -15.57
C LYS A 74 8.64 7.26 -15.49
N ARG A 75 8.56 6.65 -14.33
CA ARG A 75 7.71 5.49 -14.15
C ARG A 75 6.25 5.83 -14.35
N SER A 76 5.87 7.01 -13.89
CA SER A 76 4.51 7.45 -14.04
C SER A 76 4.17 7.63 -15.50
N GLU A 77 5.09 8.14 -16.27
CA GLU A 77 4.86 8.34 -17.68
C GLU A 77 4.67 7.02 -18.40
N GLU A 78 5.46 6.04 -18.05
CA GLU A 78 5.31 4.73 -18.63
C GLU A 78 3.95 4.14 -18.32
N HIS A 79 3.54 4.31 -17.08
CA HIS A 79 2.28 3.81 -16.70
C HIS A 79 1.18 4.57 -17.36
N THR A 80 1.37 5.86 -17.49
CA THR A 80 0.37 6.68 -18.02
C THR A 80 0.00 6.32 -19.39
N SER A 81 0.96 5.96 -20.19
CA SER A 81 0.66 5.66 -21.54
C SER A 81 -0.30 4.50 -21.62
N GLU A 82 -0.33 3.69 -20.58
CA GLU A 82 -1.23 2.60 -20.62
C GLU A 82 -2.49 2.86 -19.89
N LEU A 83 -2.38 3.46 -18.78
CA LEU A 83 -3.48 3.60 -17.95
C LEU A 83 -4.29 4.74 -18.19
N GLN A 84 -3.72 5.83 -18.37
CA GLN A 84 -4.49 6.91 -18.39
C GLN A 84 -4.42 7.49 -19.48
N SER A 85 -3.60 7.15 -19.96
CA SER A 85 -3.53 7.74 -20.97
C SER A 85 -3.79 9.01 -20.63
N HIS A 86 -3.62 9.35 -19.77
CA HIS A 86 -3.89 10.61 -19.45
C HIS A 86 -3.20 11.41 -19.93
#